data_2a8f620298a6205bd36cf592df339647
#
_entry.id   2a8f620298a6205bd36cf592df339647
#
_cell.length_a   1.000
_cell.length_b   1.000
_cell.length_c   1.000
_cell.angle_alpha   90.00
_cell.angle_beta   90.00
_cell.angle_gamma   90.00
#
_symmetry.space_group_name_H-M   'P 1'
#
loop_
_entity.id
_entity.type
_entity.pdbx_description
1 polymer ?
#
loop_
_entity_poly.entity_id
_entity_poly.type
_entity_poly.pdbx_seq_one_letter_code
_entity_poly.pdbx_strand_id
1 'polypeptide(L)'
;MRQTEKPGANENAIHGGATAGVLETTAVIGLAWSVLWDDIETGRVDSEELAVGYLPRLPKTIDFTVDYLRSGLPRDAYARARVNRSGRRYASVHVEAWQDQRAVLFAQATGHFLMPRRDDGADG
;
A
#
# COMPACT_ATOMS: atom_id res chain seq x y z
N MET A 1 -1.71 -18.75 18.92
CA MET A 1 -1.54 -18.94 19.88
C MET A 1 -2.38 -18.42 20.60
N ARG A 2 -2.60 -18.61 21.09
CA ARG A 2 -3.31 -18.16 21.74
C ARG A 2 -2.85 -17.46 22.71
N GLN A 3 -2.91 -16.64 22.91
CA GLN A 3 -2.55 -15.92 23.83
C GLN A 3 -3.30 -16.06 24.88
N THR A 4 -3.18 -16.96 25.44
CA THR A 4 -3.94 -17.11 26.49
C THR A 4 -3.66 -16.18 27.46
N GLU A 5 -2.56 -15.73 27.55
CA GLU A 5 -2.31 -14.95 28.54
C GLU A 5 -2.66 -13.71 28.20
N LYS A 6 -2.55 -12.83 28.71
CA LYS A 6 -2.91 -11.67 28.64
C LYS A 6 -2.77 -11.02 27.48
N PRO A 7 -3.68 -10.54 26.88
CA PRO A 7 -3.56 -9.71 25.86
C PRO A 7 -3.08 -8.48 26.41
N GLY A 8 -2.05 -8.07 26.21
CA GLY A 8 -1.61 -6.91 26.75
C GLY A 8 -0.84 -6.12 25.82
N ALA A 9 0.19 -5.48 26.30
CA ALA A 9 0.98 -4.60 25.49
C ALA A 9 1.64 -5.31 24.35
N ASN A 10 2.04 -6.57 24.53
CA ASN A 10 2.68 -7.27 23.46
C ASN A 10 1.73 -7.53 22.31
N GLU A 11 0.50 -7.87 22.64
CA GLU A 11 -0.45 -8.12 21.60
C GLU A 11 -0.77 -6.85 20.87
N ASN A 12 -0.90 -5.75 21.57
CA ASN A 12 -1.16 -4.47 20.90
C ASN A 12 0.01 -4.06 20.03
N ALA A 13 1.22 -4.31 20.46
CA ALA A 13 2.38 -3.94 19.65
C ALA A 13 2.43 -4.78 18.39
N ILE A 14 2.10 -6.07 18.49
CA ILE A 14 2.10 -6.90 17.32
C ILE A 14 1.02 -6.44 16.36
N HIS A 15 -0.17 -6.11 16.88
CA HIS A 15 -1.22 -5.63 16.01
C HIS A 15 -0.82 -4.32 15.35
N GLY A 16 -0.14 -3.44 16.04
CA GLY A 16 0.31 -2.19 15.47
C GLY A 16 1.31 -2.41 14.35
N GLY A 17 2.25 -3.31 14.55
CA GLY A 17 3.22 -3.61 13.52
C GLY A 17 2.58 -4.28 12.32
N ALA A 18 1.64 -5.19 12.57
CA ALA A 18 0.94 -5.84 11.48
C ALA A 18 0.11 -4.83 10.70
N THR A 19 -0.55 -3.90 11.38
CA THR A 19 -1.34 -2.88 10.72
C THR A 19 -0.45 -2.01 9.83
N ALA A 20 0.69 -1.56 10.35
CA ALA A 20 1.58 -0.73 9.55
C ALA A 20 2.06 -1.48 8.32
N GLY A 21 2.37 -2.77 8.46
CA GLY A 21 2.81 -3.57 7.33
C GLY A 21 1.73 -3.70 6.27
N VAL A 22 0.47 -3.92 6.70
CA VAL A 22 -0.63 -4.04 5.76
C VAL A 22 -0.86 -2.71 5.05
N LEU A 23 -0.78 -1.59 5.78
CA LEU A 23 -1.00 -0.29 5.17
C LEU A 23 0.09 0.03 4.16
N GLU A 24 1.34 -0.28 4.48
CA GLU A 24 2.42 -0.04 3.54
C GLU A 24 2.27 -0.94 2.30
N THR A 25 1.93 -2.19 2.49
CA THR A 25 1.71 -3.10 1.37
C THR A 25 0.55 -2.62 0.50
N THR A 26 -0.52 -2.16 1.12
CA THR A 26 -1.66 -1.64 0.39
C THR A 26 -1.24 -0.44 -0.45
N ALA A 27 -0.41 0.43 0.09
CA ALA A 27 0.06 1.60 -0.64
C ALA A 27 0.92 1.20 -1.83
N VAL A 28 1.84 0.27 -1.63
CA VAL A 28 2.75 -0.15 -2.69
C VAL A 28 1.96 -0.83 -3.81
N ILE A 29 1.04 -1.72 -3.44
CA ILE A 29 0.27 -2.43 -4.43
C ILE A 29 -0.66 -1.48 -5.16
N GLY A 30 -1.30 -0.57 -4.45
CA GLY A 30 -2.20 0.40 -5.07
C GLY A 30 -1.46 1.30 -6.05
N LEU A 31 -0.26 1.73 -5.68
CA LEU A 31 0.53 2.56 -6.55
C LEU A 31 1.01 1.78 -7.77
N ALA A 32 1.49 0.57 -7.57
CA ALA A 32 1.96 -0.25 -8.67
C ALA A 32 0.81 -0.57 -9.63
N TRP A 33 -0.38 -0.83 -9.09
CA TRP A 33 -1.54 -1.09 -9.92
C TRP A 33 -1.92 0.14 -10.74
N SER A 34 -1.85 1.32 -10.12
CA SER A 34 -2.18 2.55 -10.81
C SER A 34 -1.25 2.79 -12.00
N VAL A 35 0.04 2.52 -11.82
CA VAL A 35 1.01 2.70 -12.89
C VAL A 35 0.79 1.65 -13.98
N LEU A 36 0.55 0.41 -13.59
CA LEU A 36 0.31 -0.65 -14.55
C LEU A 36 -0.93 -0.38 -15.38
N TRP A 37 -1.98 0.08 -14.73
CA TRP A 37 -3.22 0.37 -15.44
C TRP A 37 -3.00 1.48 -16.47
N ASP A 38 -2.24 2.49 -16.10
CA ASP A 38 -1.92 3.56 -17.00
C ASP A 38 -1.10 3.03 -18.18
N ASP A 39 -0.17 2.13 -17.93
CA ASP A 39 0.64 1.56 -18.99
C ASP A 39 -0.23 0.71 -19.94
N ILE A 40 -1.20 0.01 -19.42
CA ILE A 40 -2.09 -0.77 -20.25
C ILE A 40 -2.95 0.17 -21.10
N GLU A 41 -3.50 1.19 -20.51
CA GLU A 41 -4.38 2.09 -21.25
C GLU A 41 -3.65 2.90 -22.28
N THR A 42 -2.38 3.19 -22.07
CA THR A 42 -1.62 3.95 -23.03
C THR A 42 -0.91 3.05 -24.02
N GLY A 43 -1.08 1.75 -23.91
CA GLY A 43 -0.47 0.83 -24.88
C GLY A 43 0.96 0.47 -24.62
N ARG A 44 1.53 0.85 -23.48
CA ARG A 44 2.90 0.50 -23.19
C ARG A 44 3.06 -0.97 -22.81
N VAL A 45 2.00 -1.57 -22.29
CA VAL A 45 2.01 -2.97 -21.92
C VAL A 45 0.70 -3.54 -22.44
N ASP A 46 0.73 -4.65 -23.15
CA ASP A 46 -0.51 -5.20 -23.66
C ASP A 46 -0.90 -6.45 -22.87
N SER A 47 -2.06 -6.97 -23.15
CA SER A 47 -2.57 -8.08 -22.38
C SER A 47 -1.78 -9.35 -22.65
N GLU A 48 -1.14 -9.47 -23.76
CA GLU A 48 -0.32 -10.64 -24.01
C GLU A 48 0.93 -10.63 -23.14
N GLU A 49 1.52 -9.46 -22.91
CA GLU A 49 2.65 -9.38 -22.03
C GLU A 49 2.27 -9.76 -20.61
N LEU A 50 1.10 -9.36 -20.18
CA LEU A 50 0.64 -9.74 -18.85
C LEU A 50 0.41 -11.25 -18.77
N ALA A 51 -0.10 -11.82 -19.84
CA ALA A 51 -0.39 -13.24 -19.82
C ALA A 51 0.85 -14.09 -19.72
N VAL A 52 2.01 -13.58 -20.18
CA VAL A 52 3.23 -14.34 -20.10
C VAL A 52 4.06 -13.96 -18.88
N GLY A 53 3.48 -13.26 -17.94
CA GLY A 53 4.18 -13.06 -16.66
C GLY A 53 4.89 -11.73 -16.50
N TYR A 54 4.43 -10.70 -17.17
CA TYR A 54 5.02 -9.40 -16.97
C TYR A 54 4.85 -8.96 -15.53
N LEU A 55 5.93 -8.52 -14.92
CA LEU A 55 5.88 -8.03 -13.57
C LEU A 55 6.44 -6.62 -13.53
N PRO A 56 5.64 -5.66 -13.10
CA PRO A 56 6.14 -4.30 -13.00
C PRO A 56 7.13 -4.20 -11.85
N ARG A 57 8.04 -3.27 -11.94
CA ARG A 57 8.93 -3.01 -10.83
C ARG A 57 8.16 -2.30 -9.76
N LEU A 58 8.43 -2.65 -8.52
CA LEU A 58 7.71 -2.04 -7.41
C LEU A 58 8.40 -0.77 -6.96
N PRO A 59 7.62 0.22 -6.52
CA PRO A 59 8.20 1.43 -5.95
C PRO A 59 8.94 1.13 -4.66
N LYS A 60 9.86 1.99 -4.30
CA LYS A 60 10.59 1.87 -3.04
C LYS A 60 10.06 2.90 -2.07
N THR A 61 9.82 2.48 -0.85
CA THR A 61 9.34 3.39 0.18
C THR A 61 10.42 4.35 0.60
N ILE A 62 10.14 5.64 0.53
CA ILE A 62 11.04 6.64 1.06
C ILE A 62 10.70 6.90 2.51
N ASP A 63 9.43 7.12 2.81
CA ASP A 63 8.96 7.24 4.17
C ASP A 63 7.51 6.80 4.23
N PHE A 64 7.06 6.45 5.41
CA PHE A 64 5.70 5.97 5.57
C PHE A 64 5.28 6.30 7.00
N THR A 65 4.31 7.18 7.15
CA THR A 65 3.85 7.63 8.46
C THR A 65 2.46 7.10 8.72
N VAL A 66 2.29 6.44 9.85
CA VAL A 66 1.02 5.84 10.22
C VAL A 66 0.47 6.57 11.43
N ASP A 67 -0.80 6.95 11.35
CA ASP A 67 -1.51 7.54 12.47
C ASP A 67 -2.51 6.53 12.96
N TYR A 68 -2.39 6.15 14.22
CA TYR A 68 -3.34 5.25 14.84
C TYR A 68 -4.40 6.08 15.53
N LEU A 69 -5.60 6.08 14.98
CA LEU A 69 -6.66 6.95 15.47
C LEU A 69 -7.48 6.31 16.57
N ARG A 70 -7.56 5.00 16.58
CA ARG A 70 -8.23 4.26 17.63
C ARG A 70 -7.70 2.84 17.62
N SER A 71 -8.00 2.09 18.65
CA SER A 71 -7.52 0.74 18.74
C SER A 71 -8.15 -0.13 17.68
N GLY A 72 -7.35 -0.92 17.01
CA GLY A 72 -7.87 -1.94 16.14
C GLY A 72 -8.35 -3.11 16.97
N LEU A 73 -9.48 -3.68 16.58
CA LEU A 73 -10.04 -4.82 17.29
C LEU A 73 -9.72 -6.11 16.54
N PRO A 74 -9.77 -7.25 17.22
CA PRO A 74 -9.42 -8.51 16.58
C PRO A 74 -10.53 -9.00 15.66
N ARG A 75 -10.74 -8.33 14.57
CA ARG A 75 -11.73 -8.70 13.57
C ARG A 75 -11.29 -8.15 12.24
N ASP A 76 -12.03 -8.45 11.21
CA ASP A 76 -11.63 -8.09 9.86
C ASP A 76 -11.42 -6.59 9.72
N ALA A 77 -10.44 -6.26 8.95
CA ALA A 77 -10.11 -4.87 8.66
C ALA A 77 -9.94 -4.70 7.16
N TYR A 78 -10.19 -3.52 6.71
CA TYR A 78 -10.11 -3.19 5.30
C TYR A 78 -9.23 -1.96 5.11
N ALA A 79 -8.53 -1.90 4.01
CA ALA A 79 -7.68 -0.76 3.73
C ALA A 79 -7.84 -0.37 2.28
N ARG A 80 -7.69 0.90 2.01
CA ARG A 80 -7.79 1.41 0.65
C ARG A 80 -6.74 2.46 0.43
N ALA A 81 -6.04 2.36 -0.68
CA ALA A 81 -5.03 3.33 -1.06
C ALA A 81 -5.60 4.32 -2.05
N ARG A 82 -5.16 5.56 -1.92
CA ARG A 82 -5.49 6.59 -2.90
C ARG A 82 -4.18 7.26 -3.27
N VAL A 83 -3.85 7.23 -4.54
CA VAL A 83 -2.63 7.87 -5.02
C VAL A 83 -2.89 9.35 -5.09
N ASN A 84 -2.24 10.12 -4.23
CA ASN A 84 -2.43 11.56 -4.21
C ASN A 84 -1.67 12.23 -5.33
N ARG A 85 -0.47 11.76 -5.58
CA ARG A 85 0.34 12.35 -6.62
C ARG A 85 1.26 11.28 -7.16
N SER A 86 1.37 11.15 -8.44
CA SER A 86 2.26 10.19 -9.05
C SER A 86 3.05 10.90 -10.13
N GLY A 87 4.30 11.17 -9.83
CA GLY A 87 5.21 11.79 -10.79
C GLY A 87 6.10 10.76 -11.41
N ARG A 88 7.09 11.25 -12.15
CA ARG A 88 7.99 10.35 -12.83
C ARG A 88 8.89 9.61 -11.88
N ARG A 89 9.36 10.27 -10.84
CA ARG A 89 10.31 9.66 -9.91
C ARG A 89 9.73 9.51 -8.52
N TYR A 90 8.75 10.31 -8.15
CA TYR A 90 8.24 10.29 -6.79
C TYR A 90 6.72 10.25 -6.80
N ALA A 91 6.17 9.59 -5.83
CA ALA A 91 4.71 9.51 -5.68
C ALA A 91 4.36 9.59 -4.22
N SER A 92 3.15 10.05 -3.93
CA SER A 92 2.62 10.00 -2.58
C SER A 92 1.29 9.28 -2.58
N VAL A 93 1.05 8.49 -1.56
CA VAL A 93 -0.13 7.67 -1.45
C VAL A 93 -0.70 7.81 -0.06
N HIS A 94 -2.01 7.93 0.03
CA HIS A 94 -2.70 7.96 1.30
C HIS A 94 -3.48 6.65 1.45
N VAL A 95 -3.43 6.05 2.63
CA VAL A 95 -4.14 4.80 2.89
C VAL A 95 -5.03 5.00 4.09
N GLU A 96 -6.25 4.49 4.00
CA GLU A 96 -7.20 4.55 5.09
C GLU A 96 -7.59 3.13 5.45
N ALA A 97 -7.76 2.87 6.74
CA ALA A 97 -8.14 1.56 7.21
C ALA A 97 -9.31 1.65 8.17
N TRP A 98 -10.25 0.74 8.03
CA TRP A 98 -11.45 0.72 8.86
C TRP A 98 -11.85 -0.73 9.12
N GLN A 99 -12.72 -0.93 10.09
CA GLN A 99 -13.21 -2.26 10.39
C GLN A 99 -14.71 -2.39 10.20
N ASP A 100 -15.47 -1.65 10.95
CA ASP A 100 -16.92 -1.80 10.88
C ASP A 100 -17.58 -0.84 9.93
N GLN A 101 -17.17 0.40 9.95
CA GLN A 101 -17.77 1.43 9.12
C GLN A 101 -16.70 2.15 8.35
N ARG A 102 -16.92 2.31 7.07
CA ARG A 102 -15.97 2.96 6.20
C ARG A 102 -15.60 4.37 6.68
N ALA A 103 -16.53 5.05 7.27
CA ALA A 103 -16.28 6.42 7.69
C ALA A 103 -15.56 6.52 9.03
N VAL A 104 -15.40 5.41 9.74
CA VAL A 104 -14.76 5.43 11.04
C VAL A 104 -13.43 4.73 10.92
N LEU A 105 -12.39 5.50 10.70
CA LEU A 105 -11.07 4.92 10.48
C LEU A 105 -10.41 4.60 11.81
N PHE A 106 -9.71 3.49 11.88
CA PHE A 106 -8.89 3.23 13.04
C PHE A 106 -7.42 3.54 12.78
N ALA A 107 -7.04 3.65 11.52
CA ALA A 107 -5.67 4.03 11.18
C ALA A 107 -5.66 4.69 9.81
N GLN A 108 -4.67 5.51 9.58
CA GLN A 108 -4.44 6.07 8.26
C GLN A 108 -2.95 6.25 8.10
N ALA A 109 -2.49 6.38 6.87
CA ALA A 109 -1.08 6.50 6.61
C ALA A 109 -0.84 7.32 5.37
N THR A 110 0.32 7.93 5.30
CA THR A 110 0.77 8.61 4.09
C THR A 110 2.17 8.13 3.81
N GLY A 111 2.41 7.72 2.59
CA GLY A 111 3.72 7.26 2.18
C GLY A 111 4.23 8.02 0.99
N HIS A 112 5.54 8.14 0.93
CA HIS A 112 6.22 8.73 -0.21
C HIS A 112 7.12 7.66 -0.79
N PHE A 113 7.11 7.56 -2.11
CA PHE A 113 7.77 6.46 -2.77
C PHE A 113 8.63 6.94 -3.92
N LEU A 114 9.73 6.24 -4.12
CA LEU A 114 10.58 6.45 -5.28
C LEU A 114 10.10 5.50 -6.36
N MET A 115 9.73 6.06 -7.49
CA MET A 115 9.22 5.26 -8.59
C MET A 115 10.36 4.58 -9.33
N PRO A 116 10.15 3.38 -9.84
CA PRO A 116 11.17 2.72 -10.63
C PRO A 116 11.42 3.52 -11.89
N ARG A 117 12.65 3.48 -12.40
CA ARG A 117 12.93 4.12 -13.63
C ARG A 117 12.19 3.44 -14.73
N ARG A 118 11.59 4.21 -15.62
CA ARG A 118 10.98 3.61 -16.73
C ARG A 118 12.03 3.23 -17.70
N ASP A 119 11.99 1.99 -18.12
CA ASP A 119 12.93 1.54 -19.09
C ASP A 119 12.27 1.66 -20.41
N ASP A 120 12.21 2.80 -20.97
CA ASP A 120 11.57 2.98 -22.23
C ASP A 120 12.58 3.15 -23.27
N GLY A 121 13.66 2.58 -23.12
CA GLY A 121 14.63 2.55 -24.11
C GLY A 121 15.48 3.70 -24.08
N ALA A 122 14.96 4.76 -23.85
CA ALA A 122 15.76 5.84 -23.90
C ALA A 122 16.44 6.01 -22.69
N ASP A 123 16.03 5.55 -21.63
CA ASP A 123 16.67 5.88 -20.57
C ASP A 123 17.47 4.97 -20.22
N GLY A 124 17.41 4.19 -20.84
CA GLY A 124 18.36 3.32 -20.48
C GLY A 124 18.67 3.56 -19.14
#